data_97b47a226c7867e0bac388872bfb71a6
#
_entry.id   97b47a226c7867e0bac388872bfb71a6
#
_cell.length_a   1.000
_cell.length_b   1.000
_cell.length_c   1.000
_cell.angle_alpha   90.00
_cell.angle_beta   90.00
_cell.angle_gamma   90.00
#
_symmetry.space_group_name_H-M   'P 1'
#
loop_
_entity.id
_entity.type
_entity.pdbx_description
1 polymer ?
#
loop_
_entity_poly.entity_id
_entity_poly.type
_entity_poly.pdbx_seq_one_letter_code
_entity_poly.pdbx_strand_id
1 'polypeptide(L)'
;MPRSRPILAVSSLTLLGAGFLLLQVRRAAHRDDLPSFTNQDISGTFGDPASPPLRLVAVGDSSLTAPGIDDLDSVWLRRLARRYAESHRVELISLGVGGSRARDVVEGQLDAAVSLRPDIAVITVGSNDAIRATSVRRFTADMETIVSRLEAASGAVMVLGMGDLGSIPRLPPSLRPYLSRRSRGFDAACVKVAVAHPRAVKVHTRGRMVAAFWEDQALFGADLFHASERGQAVFAAEAASAFEAAYRIALRRRPADG
;
A
#
# COMPACT_ATOMS: atom_id res chain seq x y z
N MET A 1 -34.02 48.21 11.75
CA MET A 1 -32.68 48.19 11.16
C MET A 1 -32.23 46.76 10.96
N PRO A 2 -31.99 46.28 9.71
CA PRO A 2 -31.72 44.88 9.45
C PRO A 2 -30.24 44.53 9.69
N ARG A 3 -30.02 43.53 10.55
CA ARG A 3 -28.72 42.91 10.80
C ARG A 3 -28.57 41.60 9.99
N SER A 4 -28.38 41.68 8.67
CA SER A 4 -28.31 40.52 7.78
C SER A 4 -27.01 40.42 6.94
N ARG A 5 -25.88 40.98 7.40
CA ARG A 5 -24.64 41.00 6.62
C ARG A 5 -23.55 39.95 6.96
N PRO A 6 -23.50 39.26 8.13
CA PRO A 6 -22.40 38.29 8.37
C PRO A 6 -22.60 36.94 7.69
N ILE A 7 -23.82 36.48 7.42
CA ILE A 7 -24.08 35.13 6.87
C ILE A 7 -23.66 35.03 5.40
N LEU A 8 -23.84 36.07 4.60
CA LEU A 8 -23.44 36.08 3.19
C LEU A 8 -21.92 36.10 3.00
N ALA A 9 -21.17 36.76 3.89
CA ALA A 9 -19.71 36.83 3.82
C ALA A 9 -19.05 35.46 4.16
N VAL A 10 -19.61 34.72 5.12
CA VAL A 10 -19.11 33.39 5.50
C VAL A 10 -19.39 32.38 4.39
N SER A 11 -20.56 32.45 3.75
CA SER A 11 -20.90 31.55 2.61
C SER A 11 -20.02 31.78 1.38
N SER A 12 -19.67 33.03 1.09
CA SER A 12 -18.77 33.38 -0.03
C SER A 12 -17.34 32.93 0.19
N LEU A 13 -16.83 33.06 1.41
CA LEU A 13 -15.46 32.61 1.77
C LEU A 13 -15.32 31.08 1.71
N THR A 14 -16.34 30.36 2.14
CA THR A 14 -16.38 28.88 2.06
C THR A 14 -16.44 28.38 0.62
N LEU A 15 -17.22 29.03 -0.24
CA LEU A 15 -17.31 28.70 -1.66
C LEU A 15 -16.00 28.99 -2.42
N LEU A 16 -15.35 30.11 -2.13
CA LEU A 16 -14.04 30.45 -2.71
C LEU A 16 -12.96 29.47 -2.25
N GLY A 17 -12.95 29.08 -0.98
CA GLY A 17 -12.03 28.08 -0.44
C GLY A 17 -12.23 26.70 -1.06
N ALA A 18 -13.48 26.27 -1.23
CA ALA A 18 -13.80 24.99 -1.89
C ALA A 18 -13.39 25.02 -3.37
N GLY A 19 -13.67 26.10 -4.09
CA GLY A 19 -13.25 26.28 -5.49
C GLY A 19 -11.74 26.26 -5.67
N PHE A 20 -10.99 26.90 -4.77
CA PHE A 20 -9.54 26.91 -4.77
C PHE A 20 -8.97 25.48 -4.52
N LEU A 21 -9.52 24.74 -3.56
CA LEU A 21 -9.12 23.37 -3.27
C LEU A 21 -9.42 22.44 -4.46
N LEU A 22 -10.58 22.56 -5.09
CA LEU A 22 -10.94 21.81 -6.29
C LEU A 22 -9.97 22.10 -7.44
N LEU A 23 -9.60 23.37 -7.64
CA LEU A 23 -8.63 23.77 -8.66
C LEU A 23 -7.24 23.15 -8.37
N GLN A 24 -6.79 23.15 -7.12
CA GLN A 24 -5.53 22.54 -6.75
C GLN A 24 -5.55 21.02 -6.95
N VAL A 25 -6.62 20.34 -6.58
CA VAL A 25 -6.78 18.90 -6.82
C VAL A 25 -6.76 18.58 -8.32
N ARG A 26 -7.50 19.35 -9.12
CA ARG A 26 -7.48 19.20 -10.59
C ARG A 26 -6.07 19.43 -11.17
N ARG A 27 -5.37 20.47 -10.74
CA ARG A 27 -3.99 20.71 -11.18
C ARG A 27 -3.03 19.60 -10.78
N ALA A 28 -3.16 19.03 -9.59
CA ALA A 28 -2.34 17.91 -9.15
C ALA A 28 -2.65 16.61 -9.90
N ALA A 29 -3.92 16.40 -10.30
CA ALA A 29 -4.34 15.25 -11.08
C ALA A 29 -3.91 15.35 -12.56
N HIS A 30 -3.95 16.56 -13.14
CA HIS A 30 -3.60 16.82 -14.55
C HIS A 30 -2.24 17.54 -14.60
N ARG A 31 -1.17 16.80 -14.40
CA ARG A 31 0.21 17.25 -14.47
C ARG A 31 0.84 16.70 -15.75
N ASP A 32 0.53 17.36 -16.88
CA ASP A 32 1.06 16.99 -18.21
C ASP A 32 2.58 17.21 -18.30
N ASP A 33 3.15 17.96 -17.36
CA ASP A 33 4.59 18.17 -17.19
C ASP A 33 5.30 17.00 -16.46
N LEU A 34 4.55 16.03 -15.91
CA LEU A 34 5.10 14.87 -15.24
C LEU A 34 4.82 13.59 -16.05
N PRO A 35 5.76 12.63 -16.05
CA PRO A 35 5.54 11.37 -16.75
C PRO A 35 4.37 10.59 -16.15
N SER A 36 3.70 9.82 -17.00
CA SER A 36 2.76 8.77 -16.59
C SER A 36 3.39 7.41 -16.89
N PHE A 37 3.24 6.49 -15.93
CA PHE A 37 3.81 5.16 -16.04
C PHE A 37 2.73 4.11 -16.15
N THR A 38 3.00 3.08 -16.95
CA THR A 38 2.16 1.88 -17.04
C THR A 38 2.39 0.97 -15.84
N ASN A 39 1.39 0.16 -15.52
CA ASN A 39 1.55 -0.92 -14.56
C ASN A 39 2.43 -2.02 -15.16
N GLN A 40 3.31 -2.58 -14.34
CA GLN A 40 4.16 -3.70 -14.68
C GLN A 40 3.82 -4.89 -13.78
N ASP A 41 3.98 -6.10 -14.30
CA ASP A 41 3.85 -7.32 -13.50
C ASP A 41 5.18 -7.61 -12.79
N ILE A 42 5.15 -7.63 -11.46
CA ILE A 42 6.30 -7.94 -10.62
C ILE A 42 6.39 -9.42 -10.23
N SER A 43 5.55 -10.27 -10.76
CA SER A 43 5.58 -11.72 -10.52
C SER A 43 6.91 -12.32 -10.99
N GLY A 44 7.24 -13.48 -10.44
CA GLY A 44 8.45 -14.19 -10.82
C GLY A 44 8.78 -15.36 -9.91
N THR A 45 9.70 -16.21 -10.37
CA THR A 45 10.23 -17.32 -9.57
C THR A 45 11.72 -17.09 -9.32
N PHE A 46 12.14 -17.27 -8.08
CA PHE A 46 13.51 -17.02 -7.61
C PHE A 46 14.04 -18.23 -6.84
N GLY A 47 15.35 -18.44 -6.89
CA GLY A 47 16.02 -19.51 -6.17
C GLY A 47 16.16 -20.81 -6.96
N ASP A 48 16.77 -21.81 -6.33
CA ASP A 48 16.99 -23.12 -6.92
C ASP A 48 15.66 -23.88 -7.04
N PRO A 49 15.32 -24.42 -8.24
CA PRO A 49 14.14 -25.27 -8.42
C PRO A 49 14.06 -26.46 -7.46
N ALA A 50 15.18 -26.98 -6.97
CA ALA A 50 15.25 -28.08 -6.02
C ALA A 50 15.00 -27.67 -4.56
N SER A 51 15.05 -26.37 -4.25
CA SER A 51 14.82 -25.85 -2.91
C SER A 51 13.34 -25.96 -2.50
N PRO A 52 13.03 -26.01 -1.19
CA PRO A 52 11.66 -26.02 -0.69
C PRO A 52 10.83 -24.87 -1.24
N PRO A 53 9.58 -25.09 -1.70
CA PRO A 53 8.77 -24.04 -2.27
C PRO A 53 8.30 -23.04 -1.21
N LEU A 54 8.25 -21.75 -1.57
CA LEU A 54 7.64 -20.67 -0.79
C LEU A 54 6.77 -19.82 -1.72
N ARG A 55 5.46 -19.87 -1.58
CA ARG A 55 4.52 -19.12 -2.41
C ARG A 55 4.10 -17.84 -1.74
N LEU A 56 4.36 -16.72 -2.41
CA LEU A 56 3.95 -15.38 -2.03
C LEU A 56 2.86 -14.91 -3.00
N VAL A 57 1.71 -14.50 -2.48
CA VAL A 57 0.65 -13.89 -3.30
C VAL A 57 0.37 -12.50 -2.77
N ALA A 58 0.48 -11.48 -3.64
CA ALA A 58 0.29 -10.09 -3.27
C ALA A 58 -0.97 -9.50 -3.92
N VAL A 59 -1.78 -8.80 -3.12
CA VAL A 59 -2.96 -8.06 -3.55
C VAL A 59 -2.85 -6.61 -3.16
N GLY A 60 -3.33 -5.71 -4.02
CA GLY A 60 -3.28 -4.29 -3.70
C GLY A 60 -3.28 -3.36 -4.90
N ASP A 61 -2.56 -2.26 -4.74
CA ASP A 61 -2.55 -1.12 -5.66
C ASP A 61 -1.20 -0.97 -6.42
N SER A 62 -0.89 0.27 -6.85
CA SER A 62 0.34 0.58 -7.59
C SER A 62 1.64 0.30 -6.82
N SER A 63 1.60 0.08 -5.52
CA SER A 63 2.77 -0.37 -4.75
C SER A 63 3.27 -1.76 -5.16
N LEU A 64 2.46 -2.49 -5.94
CA LEU A 64 2.73 -3.82 -6.51
C LEU A 64 2.86 -3.83 -8.03
N THR A 65 2.81 -2.68 -8.69
CA THR A 65 2.89 -2.61 -10.16
C THR A 65 4.07 -1.80 -10.67
N ALA A 66 4.99 -1.44 -9.79
CA ALA A 66 6.29 -0.82 -10.10
C ALA A 66 6.25 0.33 -11.14
N PRO A 67 5.33 1.33 -11.02
CA PRO A 67 5.27 2.40 -12.00
C PRO A 67 6.56 3.22 -11.97
N GLY A 68 7.21 3.35 -13.15
CA GLY A 68 8.45 4.12 -13.33
C GLY A 68 9.71 3.46 -12.75
N ILE A 69 9.67 2.16 -12.54
CA ILE A 69 10.82 1.36 -12.13
C ILE A 69 11.33 0.58 -13.34
N ASP A 70 12.58 0.78 -13.72
CA ASP A 70 13.19 0.10 -14.87
C ASP A 70 13.72 -1.28 -14.48
N ASP A 71 14.40 -1.38 -13.34
CA ASP A 71 14.84 -2.65 -12.77
C ASP A 71 13.79 -3.21 -11.79
N LEU A 72 12.99 -4.18 -12.25
CA LEU A 72 11.99 -4.83 -11.41
C LEU A 72 12.57 -5.50 -10.16
N ASP A 73 13.83 -5.91 -10.18
CA ASP A 73 14.48 -6.51 -8.99
C ASP A 73 14.74 -5.48 -7.89
N SER A 74 14.66 -4.19 -8.21
CA SER A 74 14.69 -3.12 -7.23
C SER A 74 13.38 -2.98 -6.44
N VAL A 75 12.26 -3.55 -6.90
CA VAL A 75 10.95 -3.47 -6.23
C VAL A 75 11.00 -4.16 -4.87
N TRP A 76 10.47 -3.50 -3.86
CA TRP A 76 10.56 -3.90 -2.45
C TRP A 76 10.18 -5.38 -2.19
N LEU A 77 9.10 -5.87 -2.80
CA LEU A 77 8.64 -7.24 -2.58
C LEU A 77 9.51 -8.27 -3.31
N ARG A 78 10.05 -7.93 -4.50
CA ARG A 78 11.02 -8.79 -5.19
C ARG A 78 12.36 -8.84 -4.45
N ARG A 79 12.80 -7.73 -3.83
CA ARG A 79 13.97 -7.73 -2.94
C ARG A 79 13.80 -8.70 -1.77
N LEU A 80 12.61 -8.70 -1.14
CA LEU A 80 12.31 -9.66 -0.07
C LEU A 80 12.24 -11.09 -0.61
N ALA A 81 11.57 -11.33 -1.73
CA ALA A 81 11.50 -12.64 -2.35
C ALA A 81 12.91 -13.20 -2.66
N ARG A 82 13.81 -12.39 -3.24
CA ARG A 82 15.20 -12.79 -3.54
C ARG A 82 16.00 -13.12 -2.30
N ARG A 83 15.79 -12.43 -1.19
CA ARG A 83 16.46 -12.75 0.07
C ARG A 83 16.12 -14.17 0.56
N TYR A 84 14.88 -14.61 0.39
CA TYR A 84 14.45 -15.95 0.76
C TYR A 84 14.76 -17.00 -0.31
N ALA A 85 15.11 -16.57 -1.51
CA ALA A 85 15.54 -17.43 -2.60
C ALA A 85 16.91 -18.10 -2.37
N GLU A 86 17.67 -17.65 -1.38
CA GLU A 86 18.90 -18.33 -0.92
C GLU A 86 18.63 -19.72 -0.33
N SER A 87 17.41 -19.95 0.18
CA SER A 87 17.03 -21.22 0.86
C SER A 87 15.71 -21.81 0.37
N HIS A 88 15.01 -21.11 -0.52
CA HIS A 88 13.70 -21.53 -1.05
C HIS A 88 13.60 -21.30 -2.55
N ARG A 89 12.75 -22.09 -3.20
CA ARG A 89 12.17 -21.72 -4.49
C ARG A 89 10.97 -20.80 -4.24
N VAL A 90 11.20 -19.50 -4.33
CA VAL A 90 10.17 -18.49 -4.07
C VAL A 90 9.36 -18.23 -5.33
N GLU A 91 8.05 -18.47 -5.27
CA GLU A 91 7.09 -18.11 -6.31
C GLU A 91 6.31 -16.86 -5.85
N LEU A 92 6.60 -15.72 -6.46
CA LEU A 92 5.89 -14.47 -6.22
C LEU A 92 4.83 -14.29 -7.31
N ILE A 93 3.57 -14.18 -6.91
CA ILE A 93 2.43 -13.88 -7.77
C ILE A 93 1.82 -12.56 -7.33
N SER A 94 1.89 -11.54 -8.18
CA SER A 94 1.30 -10.22 -7.93
C SER A 94 -0.02 -10.09 -8.66
N LEU A 95 -1.09 -9.87 -7.92
CA LEU A 95 -2.42 -9.58 -8.46
C LEU A 95 -2.77 -8.09 -8.34
N GLY A 96 -1.79 -7.27 -7.95
CA GLY A 96 -1.96 -5.83 -7.77
C GLY A 96 -2.41 -5.12 -9.04
N VAL A 97 -3.33 -4.17 -8.89
CA VAL A 97 -3.82 -3.32 -9.98
C VAL A 97 -3.67 -1.86 -9.57
N GLY A 98 -2.93 -1.09 -10.35
CA GLY A 98 -2.70 0.33 -10.08
C GLY A 98 -4.00 1.10 -9.90
N GLY A 99 -4.06 1.93 -8.86
CA GLY A 99 -5.26 2.71 -8.56
C GLY A 99 -6.33 1.99 -7.73
N SER A 100 -6.17 0.70 -7.40
CA SER A 100 -7.14 -0.06 -6.60
C SER A 100 -7.34 0.54 -5.21
N ARG A 101 -8.59 0.53 -4.75
CA ARG A 101 -8.99 0.72 -3.35
C ARG A 101 -9.20 -0.64 -2.70
N ALA A 102 -9.37 -0.68 -1.40
CA ALA A 102 -9.64 -1.93 -0.67
C ALA A 102 -10.88 -2.66 -1.23
N ARG A 103 -11.92 -1.92 -1.62
CA ARG A 103 -13.11 -2.50 -2.25
C ARG A 103 -12.81 -3.15 -3.60
N ASP A 104 -11.96 -2.53 -4.41
CA ASP A 104 -11.57 -3.06 -5.72
C ASP A 104 -10.73 -4.35 -5.56
N VAL A 105 -9.94 -4.46 -4.49
CA VAL A 105 -9.25 -5.72 -4.11
C VAL A 105 -10.24 -6.81 -3.75
N VAL A 106 -11.27 -6.49 -2.95
CA VAL A 106 -12.32 -7.47 -2.58
C VAL A 106 -13.03 -8.01 -3.83
N GLU A 107 -13.33 -7.15 -4.79
CA GLU A 107 -14.13 -7.50 -5.96
C GLU A 107 -13.32 -8.14 -7.09
N GLY A 108 -12.03 -7.80 -7.25
CA GLY A 108 -11.25 -8.18 -8.44
C GLY A 108 -10.02 -9.03 -8.20
N GLN A 109 -9.49 -9.09 -6.96
CA GLN A 109 -8.22 -9.77 -6.70
C GLN A 109 -8.34 -10.91 -5.67
N LEU A 110 -9.26 -10.79 -4.71
CA LEU A 110 -9.30 -11.61 -3.52
C LEU A 110 -9.62 -13.08 -3.80
N ASP A 111 -10.55 -13.38 -4.71
CA ASP A 111 -10.92 -14.75 -5.04
C ASP A 111 -9.75 -15.51 -5.67
N ALA A 112 -9.04 -14.87 -6.60
CA ALA A 112 -7.84 -15.43 -7.20
C ALA A 112 -6.74 -15.65 -6.16
N ALA A 113 -6.49 -14.68 -5.27
CA ALA A 113 -5.50 -14.82 -4.21
C ALA A 113 -5.80 -15.97 -3.25
N VAL A 114 -7.06 -16.15 -2.85
CA VAL A 114 -7.52 -17.25 -1.99
C VAL A 114 -7.32 -18.60 -2.68
N SER A 115 -7.64 -18.72 -3.98
CA SER A 115 -7.50 -19.96 -4.73
C SER A 115 -6.05 -20.44 -4.87
N LEU A 116 -5.10 -19.52 -4.85
CA LEU A 116 -3.67 -19.80 -4.95
C LEU A 116 -3.06 -20.39 -3.68
N ARG A 117 -3.77 -20.37 -2.54
CA ARG A 117 -3.32 -20.91 -1.23
C ARG A 117 -1.88 -20.53 -0.89
N PRO A 118 -1.57 -19.24 -0.71
CA PRO A 118 -0.20 -18.80 -0.46
C PRO A 118 0.34 -19.27 0.90
N ASP A 119 1.65 -19.45 0.99
CA ASP A 119 2.31 -19.53 2.28
C ASP A 119 2.23 -18.18 3.01
N ILE A 120 2.47 -17.10 2.28
CA ILE A 120 2.34 -15.72 2.78
C ILE A 120 1.51 -14.90 1.79
N ALA A 121 0.38 -14.36 2.25
CA ALA A 121 -0.38 -13.36 1.53
C ALA A 121 0.11 -11.96 1.91
N VAL A 122 0.30 -11.08 0.92
CA VAL A 122 0.77 -9.69 1.13
C VAL A 122 -0.31 -8.72 0.69
N ILE A 123 -0.63 -7.75 1.55
CA ILE A 123 -1.64 -6.73 1.28
C ILE A 123 -1.00 -5.36 1.29
N THR A 124 -1.19 -4.60 0.20
CA THR A 124 -0.76 -3.21 0.11
C THR A 124 -1.83 -2.37 -0.60
N VAL A 125 -2.69 -1.75 0.17
CA VAL A 125 -3.81 -0.94 -0.32
C VAL A 125 -4.20 0.12 0.71
N GLY A 126 -4.83 1.21 0.25
CA GLY A 126 -5.38 2.24 1.12
C GLY A 126 -5.04 3.65 0.69
N SER A 127 -3.95 3.87 -0.06
CA SER A 127 -3.58 5.20 -0.56
C SER A 127 -4.68 5.80 -1.44
N ASN A 128 -5.22 5.01 -2.36
CA ASN A 128 -6.33 5.41 -3.24
C ASN A 128 -7.62 5.62 -2.45
N ASP A 129 -7.89 4.84 -1.42
CA ASP A 129 -9.02 5.05 -0.51
C ASP A 129 -8.92 6.41 0.19
N ALA A 130 -7.73 6.73 0.71
CA ALA A 130 -7.51 7.99 1.41
C ALA A 130 -7.62 9.19 0.46
N ILE A 131 -7.09 9.11 -0.76
CA ILE A 131 -7.15 10.19 -1.77
C ILE A 131 -8.57 10.37 -2.28
N ARG A 132 -9.29 9.28 -2.55
CA ARG A 132 -10.68 9.30 -3.09
C ARG A 132 -11.75 9.41 -2.02
N ALA A 133 -11.40 9.86 -0.82
CA ALA A 133 -12.29 10.15 0.29
C ALA A 133 -13.16 8.96 0.78
N THR A 134 -12.73 7.70 0.57
CA THR A 134 -13.35 6.54 1.24
C THR A 134 -13.37 6.78 2.76
N SER A 135 -14.47 6.49 3.44
CA SER A 135 -14.50 6.60 4.89
C SER A 135 -13.62 5.53 5.56
N VAL A 136 -12.97 5.88 6.67
CA VAL A 136 -12.15 4.92 7.44
C VAL A 136 -12.98 3.69 7.84
N ARG A 137 -14.25 3.88 8.20
CA ARG A 137 -15.17 2.78 8.55
C ARG A 137 -15.34 1.78 7.39
N ARG A 138 -15.57 2.29 6.16
CA ARG A 138 -15.72 1.43 4.97
C ARG A 138 -14.42 0.70 4.65
N PHE A 139 -13.31 1.43 4.64
CA PHE A 139 -11.99 0.84 4.45
C PHE A 139 -11.70 -0.27 5.47
N THR A 140 -12.01 -0.03 6.76
CA THR A 140 -11.82 -1.05 7.81
C THR A 140 -12.64 -2.31 7.52
N ALA A 141 -13.89 -2.16 7.06
CA ALA A 141 -14.74 -3.31 6.73
C ALA A 141 -14.22 -4.11 5.52
N ASP A 142 -13.75 -3.41 4.48
CA ASP A 142 -13.15 -4.05 3.30
C ASP A 142 -11.83 -4.74 3.68
N MET A 143 -10.97 -4.12 4.50
CA MET A 143 -9.73 -4.72 5.03
C MET A 143 -10.00 -5.95 5.90
N GLU A 144 -11.03 -5.91 6.74
CA GLU A 144 -11.45 -7.07 7.53
C GLU A 144 -11.82 -8.25 6.63
N THR A 145 -12.58 -7.99 5.56
CA THR A 145 -12.93 -9.01 4.56
C THR A 145 -11.68 -9.58 3.88
N ILE A 146 -10.72 -8.73 3.48
CA ILE A 146 -9.50 -9.15 2.80
C ILE A 146 -8.64 -10.01 3.73
N VAL A 147 -8.36 -9.51 4.94
CA VAL A 147 -7.47 -10.19 5.89
C VAL A 147 -8.08 -11.51 6.36
N SER A 148 -9.36 -11.53 6.73
CA SER A 148 -10.07 -12.74 7.17
C SER A 148 -10.02 -13.85 6.12
N ARG A 149 -10.33 -13.53 4.86
CA ARG A 149 -10.35 -14.51 3.78
C ARG A 149 -8.95 -15.00 3.41
N LEU A 150 -7.96 -14.10 3.37
CA LEU A 150 -6.58 -14.50 3.12
C LEU A 150 -6.01 -15.29 4.29
N GLU A 151 -6.28 -14.93 5.53
CA GLU A 151 -5.85 -15.70 6.69
C GLU A 151 -6.41 -17.12 6.69
N ALA A 152 -7.68 -17.30 6.26
CA ALA A 152 -8.28 -18.62 6.13
C ALA A 152 -7.57 -19.50 5.08
N ALA A 153 -7.03 -18.91 4.01
CA ALA A 153 -6.45 -19.59 2.87
C ALA A 153 -4.92 -19.68 2.88
N SER A 154 -4.23 -18.90 3.73
CA SER A 154 -2.76 -18.80 3.75
C SER A 154 -2.14 -19.26 5.07
N GLY A 155 -0.82 -19.45 5.06
CA GLY A 155 -0.03 -19.67 6.27
C GLY A 155 0.03 -18.43 7.16
N ALA A 156 0.28 -17.27 6.56
CA ALA A 156 0.30 -15.97 7.23
C ALA A 156 -0.16 -14.85 6.28
N VAL A 157 -0.53 -13.70 6.85
CA VAL A 157 -0.90 -12.48 6.11
C VAL A 157 0.01 -11.34 6.54
N MET A 158 0.65 -10.66 5.60
CA MET A 158 1.42 -9.44 5.86
C MET A 158 0.66 -8.23 5.33
N VAL A 159 0.40 -7.26 6.21
CA VAL A 159 -0.28 -6.01 5.88
C VAL A 159 0.75 -4.88 5.85
N LEU A 160 1.03 -4.30 4.68
CA LEU A 160 2.01 -3.21 4.57
C LEU A 160 1.55 -1.96 5.35
N GLY A 161 0.28 -1.65 5.32
CA GLY A 161 -0.23 -0.43 5.94
C GLY A 161 0.03 0.81 5.09
N MET A 162 -0.09 1.99 5.71
CA MET A 162 -0.03 3.25 4.99
C MET A 162 1.07 4.17 5.51
N GLY A 163 1.89 4.69 4.58
CA GLY A 163 2.79 5.80 4.81
C GLY A 163 2.06 7.12 5.04
N ASP A 164 2.75 8.24 4.91
CA ASP A 164 2.14 9.57 5.03
C ASP A 164 1.94 10.20 3.65
N LEU A 165 0.69 10.26 3.17
CA LEU A 165 0.36 10.90 1.89
C LEU A 165 0.68 12.39 1.86
N GLY A 166 0.81 13.05 3.02
CA GLY A 166 1.23 14.44 3.08
C GLY A 166 2.67 14.67 2.62
N SER A 167 3.52 13.63 2.62
CA SER A 167 4.90 13.71 2.13
C SER A 167 4.99 13.70 0.60
N ILE A 168 3.94 13.26 -0.12
CA ILE A 168 3.95 13.10 -1.58
C ILE A 168 4.08 14.46 -2.26
N PRO A 169 5.17 14.73 -3.03
CA PRO A 169 5.43 16.07 -3.59
C PRO A 169 4.39 16.50 -4.62
N ARG A 170 3.83 15.56 -5.39
CA ARG A 170 2.78 15.82 -6.39
C ARG A 170 1.50 16.36 -5.79
N LEU A 171 1.19 16.03 -4.54
CA LEU A 171 -0.07 16.44 -3.90
C LEU A 171 0.01 17.90 -3.40
N PRO A 172 -1.11 18.65 -3.49
CA PRO A 172 -1.13 20.06 -3.13
C PRO A 172 -0.64 20.30 -1.70
N PRO A 173 0.29 21.25 -1.47
CA PRO A 173 0.80 21.56 -0.14
C PRO A 173 -0.28 21.94 0.88
N SER A 174 -1.34 22.62 0.43
CA SER A 174 -2.49 22.98 1.27
C SER A 174 -3.27 21.80 1.81
N LEU A 175 -3.20 20.62 1.14
CA LEU A 175 -3.86 19.39 1.57
C LEU A 175 -2.97 18.49 2.44
N ARG A 176 -1.68 18.76 2.56
CA ARG A 176 -0.74 17.93 3.32
C ARG A 176 -1.20 17.62 4.76
N PRO A 177 -1.63 18.60 5.59
CA PRO A 177 -2.10 18.29 6.95
C PRO A 177 -3.33 17.38 6.96
N TYR A 178 -4.25 17.59 6.04
CA TYR A 178 -5.45 16.76 5.89
C TYR A 178 -5.08 15.32 5.47
N LEU A 179 -4.22 15.17 4.46
CA LEU A 179 -3.77 13.88 3.96
C LEU A 179 -2.96 13.11 5.02
N SER A 180 -2.07 13.79 5.76
CA SER A 180 -1.34 13.19 6.88
C SER A 180 -2.29 12.69 7.97
N ARG A 181 -3.33 13.47 8.31
CA ARG A 181 -4.35 13.02 9.28
C ARG A 181 -5.12 11.81 8.76
N ARG A 182 -5.51 11.82 7.49
CA ARG A 182 -6.18 10.66 6.88
C ARG A 182 -5.30 9.43 6.90
N SER A 183 -4.04 9.54 6.48
CA SER A 183 -3.07 8.44 6.49
C SER A 183 -2.97 7.79 7.86
N ARG A 184 -2.92 8.59 8.95
CA ARG A 184 -2.92 8.06 10.31
C ARG A 184 -4.20 7.25 10.63
N GLY A 185 -5.36 7.73 10.21
CA GLY A 185 -6.63 7.01 10.43
C GLY A 185 -6.70 5.68 9.69
N PHE A 186 -6.20 5.64 8.46
CA PHE A 186 -6.17 4.41 7.65
C PHE A 186 -5.11 3.42 8.17
N ASP A 187 -3.94 3.91 8.57
CA ASP A 187 -2.91 3.06 9.17
C ASP A 187 -3.39 2.46 10.50
N ALA A 188 -4.07 3.25 11.34
CA ALA A 188 -4.69 2.75 12.57
C ALA A 188 -5.77 1.68 12.28
N ALA A 189 -6.52 1.80 11.19
CA ALA A 189 -7.45 0.77 10.75
C ALA A 189 -6.72 -0.53 10.36
N CYS A 190 -5.59 -0.44 9.63
CA CYS A 190 -4.76 -1.60 9.31
C CYS A 190 -4.21 -2.27 10.58
N VAL A 191 -3.75 -1.49 11.56
CA VAL A 191 -3.31 -2.01 12.87
C VAL A 191 -4.45 -2.74 13.57
N LYS A 192 -5.63 -2.11 13.65
CA LYS A 192 -6.81 -2.71 14.30
C LYS A 192 -7.18 -4.05 13.69
N VAL A 193 -7.22 -4.13 12.36
CA VAL A 193 -7.55 -5.37 11.65
C VAL A 193 -6.46 -6.42 11.87
N ALA A 194 -5.18 -6.06 11.70
CA ALA A 194 -4.09 -7.02 11.88
C ALA A 194 -4.02 -7.61 13.30
N VAL A 195 -4.28 -6.80 14.33
CA VAL A 195 -4.29 -7.28 15.73
C VAL A 195 -5.44 -8.25 16.00
N ALA A 196 -6.56 -8.14 15.29
CA ALA A 196 -7.70 -9.04 15.44
C ALA A 196 -7.46 -10.43 14.79
N HIS A 197 -6.43 -10.58 13.97
CA HIS A 197 -6.11 -11.78 13.23
C HIS A 197 -4.76 -12.38 13.68
N PRO A 198 -4.72 -13.56 14.32
CA PRO A 198 -3.51 -14.10 14.96
C PRO A 198 -2.37 -14.44 13.99
N ARG A 199 -2.66 -14.58 12.69
CA ARG A 199 -1.66 -14.84 11.65
C ARG A 199 -1.40 -13.63 10.75
N ALA A 200 -1.95 -12.46 11.10
CA ALA A 200 -1.68 -11.22 10.41
C ALA A 200 -0.54 -10.45 11.08
N VAL A 201 0.41 -9.98 10.28
CA VAL A 201 1.55 -9.17 10.71
C VAL A 201 1.49 -7.82 10.02
N LYS A 202 1.46 -6.73 10.80
CA LYS A 202 1.46 -5.37 10.27
C LYS A 202 2.90 -4.85 10.16
N VAL A 203 3.26 -4.31 9.00
CA VAL A 203 4.51 -3.59 8.79
C VAL A 203 4.45 -2.23 9.50
N HIS A 204 5.49 -1.86 10.24
CA HIS A 204 5.60 -0.54 10.87
C HIS A 204 5.95 0.52 9.83
N THR A 205 4.94 1.09 9.18
CA THR A 205 5.11 2.14 8.16
C THR A 205 5.24 3.56 8.73
N ARG A 206 4.86 3.75 10.01
CA ARG A 206 5.02 5.03 10.73
C ARG A 206 6.38 5.05 11.42
N GLY A 207 6.98 6.22 11.60
CA GLY A 207 8.31 6.32 12.16
C GLY A 207 9.38 6.55 11.07
N ARG A 208 10.40 5.70 10.99
CA ARG A 208 11.57 5.89 10.09
C ARG A 208 11.19 6.01 8.62
N MET A 209 10.28 5.16 8.13
CA MET A 209 9.84 5.23 6.73
C MET A 209 9.17 6.59 6.44
N VAL A 210 8.23 7.02 7.29
CA VAL A 210 7.56 8.31 7.11
C VAL A 210 8.57 9.46 7.19
N ALA A 211 9.49 9.45 8.16
CA ALA A 211 10.52 10.48 8.28
C ALA A 211 11.38 10.57 7.01
N ALA A 212 11.87 9.43 6.51
CA ALA A 212 12.69 9.37 5.29
C ALA A 212 11.97 10.01 4.08
N PHE A 213 10.70 9.69 3.84
CA PHE A 213 9.93 10.25 2.72
C PHE A 213 9.56 11.74 2.91
N TRP A 214 9.60 12.28 4.12
CA TRP A 214 9.50 13.71 4.36
C TRP A 214 10.81 14.45 4.13
N GLU A 215 11.94 13.81 4.42
CA GLU A 215 13.27 14.41 4.39
C GLU A 215 13.91 14.33 2.99
N ASP A 216 13.66 13.24 2.24
CA ASP A 216 14.33 12.99 0.96
C ASP A 216 13.32 12.80 -0.19
N GLN A 217 13.17 13.84 -1.02
CA GLN A 217 12.30 13.78 -2.20
C GLN A 217 12.82 12.82 -3.29
N ALA A 218 14.10 12.44 -3.29
CA ALA A 218 14.64 11.45 -4.24
C ALA A 218 14.13 10.02 -3.98
N LEU A 219 13.40 9.82 -2.88
CA LEU A 219 12.65 8.58 -2.64
C LEU A 219 11.36 8.47 -3.47
N PHE A 220 10.95 9.58 -4.11
CA PHE A 220 9.87 9.56 -5.09
C PHE A 220 10.44 9.48 -6.51
N GLY A 221 9.71 8.83 -7.41
CA GLY A 221 10.03 8.72 -8.82
C GLY A 221 9.83 10.04 -9.58
N ALA A 222 10.09 10.02 -10.88
CA ALA A 222 9.98 11.20 -11.74
C ALA A 222 8.54 11.78 -11.81
N ASP A 223 7.52 10.98 -11.50
CA ASP A 223 6.13 11.44 -11.41
C ASP A 223 5.80 12.15 -10.09
N LEU A 224 6.76 12.24 -9.17
CA LEU A 224 6.63 12.85 -7.84
C LEU A 224 5.52 12.23 -6.96
N PHE A 225 5.14 10.99 -7.26
CA PHE A 225 4.06 10.28 -6.58
C PHE A 225 4.44 8.88 -6.11
N HIS A 226 4.92 8.05 -7.03
CA HIS A 226 5.34 6.69 -6.71
C HIS A 226 6.76 6.65 -6.13
N ALA A 227 7.07 5.60 -5.39
CA ALA A 227 8.40 5.42 -4.84
C ALA A 227 9.43 5.12 -5.96
N SER A 228 10.57 5.83 -5.94
CA SER A 228 11.73 5.51 -6.78
C SER A 228 12.39 4.20 -6.34
N GLU A 229 13.38 3.69 -7.08
CA GLU A 229 14.17 2.51 -6.65
C GLU A 229 14.78 2.66 -5.25
N ARG A 230 15.20 3.89 -4.89
CA ARG A 230 15.66 4.20 -3.53
C ARG A 230 14.49 4.12 -2.52
N GLY A 231 13.32 4.62 -2.87
CA GLY A 231 12.10 4.50 -2.06
C GLY A 231 11.65 3.05 -1.90
N GLN A 232 11.79 2.24 -2.94
CA GLN A 232 11.54 0.79 -2.90
C GLN A 232 12.51 0.08 -1.92
N ALA A 233 13.77 0.50 -1.87
CA ALA A 233 14.74 -0.03 -0.90
C ALA A 233 14.34 0.30 0.55
N VAL A 234 13.82 1.51 0.80
CA VAL A 234 13.28 1.88 2.12
C VAL A 234 12.09 0.99 2.49
N PHE A 235 11.16 0.76 1.56
CA PHE A 235 10.03 -0.15 1.81
C PHE A 235 10.50 -1.57 2.13
N ALA A 236 11.46 -2.10 1.39
CA ALA A 236 12.02 -3.43 1.64
C ALA A 236 12.67 -3.52 3.03
N ALA A 237 13.45 -2.52 3.43
CA ALA A 237 14.10 -2.49 4.73
C ALA A 237 13.10 -2.46 5.90
N GLU A 238 12.06 -1.62 5.80
CA GLU A 238 11.04 -1.50 6.85
C GLU A 238 10.08 -2.72 6.89
N ALA A 239 9.85 -3.38 5.75
CA ALA A 239 9.02 -4.57 5.69
C ALA A 239 9.74 -5.87 6.12
N ALA A 240 11.08 -5.89 6.15
CA ALA A 240 11.87 -7.09 6.37
C ALA A 240 11.55 -7.84 7.68
N SER A 241 11.40 -7.13 8.80
CA SER A 241 11.08 -7.74 10.09
C SER A 241 9.67 -8.33 10.14
N ALA A 242 8.69 -7.65 9.51
CA ALA A 242 7.32 -8.14 9.42
C ALA A 242 7.24 -9.35 8.47
N PHE A 243 8.00 -9.35 7.39
CA PHE A 243 8.08 -10.50 6.48
C PHE A 243 8.67 -11.72 7.19
N GLU A 244 9.76 -11.54 7.94
CA GLU A 244 10.35 -12.61 8.75
C GLU A 244 9.35 -13.17 9.78
N ALA A 245 8.59 -12.30 10.45
CA ALA A 245 7.55 -12.74 11.39
C ALA A 245 6.45 -13.54 10.68
N ALA A 246 5.96 -13.06 9.51
CA ALA A 246 4.97 -13.77 8.71
C ALA A 246 5.50 -15.13 8.23
N TYR A 247 6.76 -15.18 7.79
CA TYR A 247 7.42 -16.42 7.38
C TYR A 247 7.46 -17.45 8.52
N ARG A 248 7.87 -17.03 9.72
CA ARG A 248 7.89 -17.94 10.90
C ARG A 248 6.50 -18.44 11.27
N ILE A 249 5.46 -17.62 11.13
CA ILE A 249 4.06 -18.03 11.35
C ILE A 249 3.65 -19.06 10.30
N ALA A 250 3.97 -18.82 9.02
CA ALA A 250 3.64 -19.73 7.91
C ALA A 250 4.31 -21.09 8.07
N LEU A 251 5.58 -21.13 8.47
CA LEU A 251 6.32 -22.40 8.69
C LEU A 251 5.67 -23.28 9.76
N ARG A 252 5.16 -22.69 10.84
CA ARG A 252 4.51 -23.46 11.93
C ARG A 252 3.23 -24.17 11.49
N ARG A 253 2.66 -23.79 10.35
CA ARG A 253 1.44 -24.36 9.80
C ARG A 253 1.69 -25.41 8.72
N ARG A 254 2.89 -25.50 8.17
CA ARG A 254 3.24 -26.60 7.28
C ARG A 254 3.14 -27.89 8.09
N PRO A 255 2.41 -28.92 7.63
CA PRO A 255 2.52 -30.24 8.24
C PRO A 255 4.01 -30.58 8.30
N ALA A 256 4.46 -31.10 9.44
CA ALA A 256 5.77 -31.74 9.47
C ALA A 256 5.71 -32.85 8.40
N ASP A 257 6.54 -32.68 7.35
CA ASP A 257 6.67 -33.66 6.30
C ASP A 257 6.96 -35.00 6.96
N GLY A 258 5.97 -35.91 6.90
CA GLY A 258 6.12 -37.28 7.34
C GLY A 258 6.87 -38.09 6.31
#